data_4a24691070d8eeb755edacb5d8a0fe10
#
_entry.id   4a24691070d8eeb755edacb5d8a0fe10
#
_cell.length_a   1.000
_cell.length_b   1.000
_cell.length_c   1.000
_cell.angle_alpha   90.00
_cell.angle_beta   90.00
_cell.angle_gamma   90.00
#
_symmetry.space_group_name_H-M   'P 1'
#
loop_
_entity.id
_entity.type
_entity.pdbx_description
1 polymer ?
#
loop_
_entity_poly.entity_id
_entity_poly.type
_entity_poly.pdbx_seq_one_letter_code
_entity_poly.pdbx_strand_id
1 'polypeptide(L)'
;MTDTVHVTAPAAAGVSDAYRWTQLAIGVGAMVMIANYQYGWTFFVPDIQKKFGWDRASIQWAFTLFVVFETWLVPIEGWFVDKYGPRLVVLAGGILCGLGWVMNSEATTLNGYYFGMIIAGIGAGAVYGTCVGNALKWFPDKRGLAAGITAAGFGAGSALTVAPIQAMIKDSGFQSTFLYFGLGQGVIIVILAFFLFAPKSGQVPAPIQSANIFQTRRNYQPTEVIRHPIFWLMYLMFVLVGAGGLMVTANLKPIAVDWKIDNVPVTLMAMTMTAVTFAATLDRILNGLTRPFFGWVSDMIGRENTMFIAFGLEGIGIWALYMVGQNPVWFVPLSGIVFFAWGEIYSLFPSTCTDTFGAKFATTNAGLLYTAKGTAALLVPVANYMQQSSGSWDRVFLIAAGANILASLLALVVLKPWRKIVVARSQTA
;
A
#
# COMPACT_ATOMS: atom_id res chain seq x y z
N MET A 1 19.12 -30.55 -50.56
CA MET A 1 19.80 -30.02 -49.38
C MET A 1 19.78 -28.52 -49.50
N THR A 2 18.79 -27.89 -48.86
CA THR A 2 18.65 -26.42 -48.77
C THR A 2 18.85 -26.08 -47.30
N ASP A 3 20.06 -25.60 -46.97
CA ASP A 3 20.41 -25.10 -45.65
C ASP A 3 19.56 -23.83 -45.39
N THR A 4 18.56 -23.93 -44.50
CA THR A 4 17.90 -22.79 -43.94
C THR A 4 18.78 -22.16 -42.86
N VAL A 5 19.49 -21.09 -43.23
CA VAL A 5 20.19 -20.23 -42.31
C VAL A 5 19.17 -19.60 -41.37
N HIS A 6 19.06 -20.12 -40.16
CA HIS A 6 18.39 -19.44 -39.07
C HIS A 6 19.16 -18.17 -38.68
N VAL A 7 18.80 -17.04 -39.25
CA VAL A 7 19.23 -15.73 -38.80
C VAL A 7 18.60 -15.51 -37.41
N THR A 8 19.34 -15.87 -36.36
CA THR A 8 19.01 -15.44 -35.00
C THR A 8 19.17 -13.93 -34.96
N ALA A 9 18.04 -13.22 -34.84
CA ALA A 9 18.07 -11.78 -34.56
C ALA A 9 18.97 -11.53 -33.35
N PRO A 10 19.88 -10.52 -33.40
CA PRO A 10 20.74 -10.22 -32.26
C PRO A 10 19.89 -10.00 -31.03
N ALA A 11 20.18 -10.71 -29.95
CA ALA A 11 19.58 -10.47 -28.65
C ALA A 11 19.78 -8.98 -28.34
N ALA A 12 18.65 -8.23 -28.22
CA ALA A 12 18.72 -6.83 -27.83
C ALA A 12 19.58 -6.74 -26.57
N ALA A 13 20.64 -5.92 -26.60
CA ALA A 13 21.56 -5.75 -25.49
C ALA A 13 20.73 -5.41 -24.24
N GLY A 14 20.65 -6.35 -23.31
CA GLY A 14 19.86 -6.19 -22.09
C GLY A 14 20.33 -4.94 -21.36
N VAL A 15 19.38 -4.20 -20.80
CA VAL A 15 19.71 -3.05 -19.95
C VAL A 15 20.45 -3.56 -18.72
N SER A 16 21.46 -2.80 -18.24
CA SER A 16 22.20 -3.19 -17.04
C SER A 16 21.30 -3.30 -15.81
N ASP A 17 21.62 -4.21 -14.90
CA ASP A 17 20.90 -4.33 -13.62
C ASP A 17 20.90 -3.00 -12.85
N ALA A 18 22.01 -2.24 -12.90
CA ALA A 18 22.09 -0.92 -12.28
C ALA A 18 20.98 0.04 -12.79
N TYR A 19 20.69 0.03 -14.08
CA TYR A 19 19.62 0.85 -14.64
C TYR A 19 18.23 0.39 -14.17
N ARG A 20 17.97 -0.90 -14.06
CA ARG A 20 16.72 -1.44 -13.51
C ARG A 20 16.50 -0.97 -12.07
N TRP A 21 17.55 -1.09 -11.23
CA TRP A 21 17.52 -0.61 -9.84
C TRP A 21 17.37 0.91 -9.74
N THR A 22 17.95 1.67 -10.68
CA THR A 22 17.74 3.12 -10.76
C THR A 22 16.29 3.46 -11.04
N GLN A 23 15.61 2.75 -11.96
CA GLN A 23 14.18 2.96 -12.22
C GLN A 23 13.34 2.65 -10.99
N LEU A 24 13.68 1.60 -10.23
CA LEU A 24 13.04 1.28 -8.95
C LEU A 24 13.25 2.40 -7.93
N ALA A 25 14.49 2.88 -7.76
CA ALA A 25 14.83 3.93 -6.81
C ALA A 25 14.10 5.26 -7.11
N ILE A 26 13.94 5.62 -8.38
CA ILE A 26 13.12 6.78 -8.80
C ILE A 26 11.67 6.59 -8.37
N GLY A 27 11.09 5.41 -8.60
CA GLY A 27 9.75 5.07 -8.15
C GLY A 27 9.60 5.15 -6.62
N VAL A 28 10.57 4.60 -5.87
CA VAL A 28 10.62 4.70 -4.40
C VAL A 28 10.67 6.14 -3.93
N GLY A 29 11.49 6.99 -4.58
CA GLY A 29 11.55 8.42 -4.27
C GLY A 29 10.19 9.11 -4.43
N ALA A 30 9.47 8.83 -5.52
CA ALA A 30 8.12 9.35 -5.73
C ALA A 30 7.13 8.83 -4.67
N MET A 31 7.23 7.55 -4.27
CA MET A 31 6.41 6.95 -3.20
C MET A 31 6.65 7.59 -1.83
N VAL A 32 7.90 7.92 -1.49
CA VAL A 32 8.25 8.66 -0.27
C VAL A 32 7.56 10.03 -0.25
N MET A 33 7.53 10.71 -1.39
CA MET A 33 6.94 12.06 -1.50
C MET A 33 5.42 12.05 -1.30
N ILE A 34 4.70 11.02 -1.72
CA ILE A 34 3.25 10.95 -1.52
C ILE A 34 2.83 10.41 -0.14
N ALA A 35 3.74 9.84 0.64
CA ALA A 35 3.44 9.21 1.91
C ALA A 35 2.75 10.13 2.93
N ASN A 36 3.12 11.41 2.95
CA ASN A 36 2.60 12.39 3.91
C ASN A 36 1.14 12.75 3.70
N TYR A 37 0.64 12.67 2.48
CA TYR A 37 -0.77 12.97 2.19
C TYR A 37 -1.71 12.05 2.98
N GLN A 38 -1.29 10.81 3.21
CA GLN A 38 -2.02 9.87 4.08
C GLN A 38 -1.55 9.96 5.53
N TYR A 39 -0.26 9.82 5.78
CA TYR A 39 0.26 9.61 7.13
C TYR A 39 0.54 10.90 7.90
N GLY A 40 0.72 12.02 7.21
CA GLY A 40 0.90 13.34 7.81
C GLY A 40 -0.41 14.01 8.22
N TRP A 41 -1.54 13.62 7.64
CA TRP A 41 -2.84 14.27 7.86
C TRP A 41 -3.21 14.42 9.34
N THR A 42 -2.98 13.41 10.15
CA THR A 42 -3.36 13.39 11.56
C THR A 42 -2.75 14.52 12.38
N PHE A 43 -1.63 15.09 11.93
CA PHE A 43 -0.96 16.21 12.62
C PHE A 43 -1.63 17.56 12.36
N PHE A 44 -2.35 17.69 11.27
CA PHE A 44 -3.07 18.92 10.92
C PHE A 44 -4.43 19.02 11.62
N VAL A 45 -5.06 17.89 11.95
CA VAL A 45 -6.44 17.83 12.48
C VAL A 45 -6.66 18.66 13.73
N PRO A 46 -5.78 18.63 14.77
CA PRO A 46 -6.01 19.43 15.98
C PRO A 46 -6.00 20.93 15.74
N ASP A 47 -5.09 21.41 14.87
CA ASP A 47 -4.98 22.83 14.56
C ASP A 47 -6.11 23.34 13.68
N ILE A 48 -6.57 22.52 12.73
CA ILE A 48 -7.78 22.78 11.93
C ILE A 48 -9.00 22.87 12.86
N GLN A 49 -9.18 21.93 13.77
CA GLN A 49 -10.26 21.91 14.74
C GLN A 49 -10.25 23.15 15.62
N LYS A 50 -9.07 23.50 16.15
CA LYS A 50 -8.88 24.69 16.98
C LYS A 50 -9.20 25.98 16.25
N LYS A 51 -8.80 26.10 14.97
CA LYS A 51 -8.99 27.32 14.18
C LYS A 51 -10.43 27.55 13.76
N PHE A 52 -11.11 26.48 13.30
CA PHE A 52 -12.43 26.60 12.67
C PHE A 52 -13.58 26.14 13.55
N GLY A 53 -13.32 25.46 14.68
CA GLY A 53 -14.35 24.94 15.59
C GLY A 53 -15.16 23.78 15.01
N TRP A 54 -14.71 23.16 13.90
CA TRP A 54 -15.41 22.04 13.28
C TRP A 54 -15.26 20.79 14.12
N ASP A 55 -16.26 19.92 14.07
CA ASP A 55 -16.16 18.62 14.74
C ASP A 55 -15.16 17.71 14.05
N ARG A 56 -14.55 16.84 14.84
CA ARG A 56 -13.46 15.96 14.37
C ARG A 56 -13.93 14.97 13.30
N ALA A 57 -15.16 14.48 13.40
CA ALA A 57 -15.69 13.51 12.44
C ALA A 57 -15.83 14.15 11.06
N SER A 58 -16.34 15.38 10.99
CA SER A 58 -16.41 16.16 9.75
C SER A 58 -15.03 16.40 9.14
N ILE A 59 -14.03 16.76 9.97
CA ILE A 59 -12.64 16.93 9.48
C ILE A 59 -12.09 15.61 8.91
N GLN A 60 -12.37 14.48 9.55
CA GLN A 60 -11.86 13.15 9.12
C GLN A 60 -12.49 12.67 7.80
N TRP A 61 -13.64 13.16 7.39
CA TRP A 61 -14.15 12.87 6.04
C TRP A 61 -13.19 13.29 4.94
N ALA A 62 -12.41 14.36 5.13
CA ALA A 62 -11.38 14.76 4.18
C ALA A 62 -10.35 13.65 3.95
N PHE A 63 -9.91 12.96 5.02
CA PHE A 63 -9.02 11.80 4.93
C PHE A 63 -9.68 10.61 4.22
N THR A 64 -10.93 10.33 4.55
CA THR A 64 -11.68 9.23 3.90
C THR A 64 -11.80 9.47 2.40
N LEU A 65 -12.14 10.67 1.98
CA LEU A 65 -12.20 11.06 0.57
C LEU A 65 -10.84 10.91 -0.12
N PHE A 66 -9.76 11.34 0.55
CA PHE A 66 -8.41 11.10 0.03
C PHE A 66 -8.17 9.62 -0.27
N VAL A 67 -8.40 8.72 0.70
CA VAL A 67 -8.14 7.29 0.54
C VAL A 67 -9.03 6.65 -0.54
N VAL A 68 -10.29 7.03 -0.63
CA VAL A 68 -11.21 6.53 -1.66
C VAL A 68 -10.70 6.90 -3.05
N PHE A 69 -10.37 8.17 -3.26
CA PHE A 69 -9.90 8.64 -4.57
C PHE A 69 -8.47 8.16 -4.89
N GLU A 70 -7.61 7.99 -3.88
CA GLU A 70 -6.28 7.38 -4.01
C GLU A 70 -6.35 5.93 -4.52
N THR A 71 -7.42 5.20 -4.21
CA THR A 71 -7.48 3.76 -4.50
C THR A 71 -8.41 3.41 -5.65
N TRP A 72 -9.61 4.00 -5.73
CA TRP A 72 -10.62 3.59 -6.69
C TRP A 72 -10.38 4.13 -8.10
N LEU A 73 -9.54 5.16 -8.26
CA LEU A 73 -9.18 5.68 -9.58
C LEU A 73 -7.92 5.00 -10.15
N VAL A 74 -7.14 4.29 -9.35
CA VAL A 74 -5.93 3.58 -9.82
C VAL A 74 -6.15 2.71 -11.06
N PRO A 75 -7.27 1.99 -11.25
CA PRO A 75 -7.50 1.24 -12.49
C PRO A 75 -7.55 2.11 -13.75
N ILE A 76 -8.14 3.29 -13.65
CA ILE A 76 -8.23 4.25 -14.77
C ILE A 76 -6.84 4.84 -15.04
N GLU A 77 -6.17 5.27 -13.99
CA GLU A 77 -4.79 5.79 -14.04
C GLU A 77 -3.83 4.74 -14.59
N GLY A 78 -3.96 3.49 -14.13
CA GLY A 78 -3.18 2.36 -14.60
C GLY A 78 -3.38 2.06 -16.09
N TRP A 79 -4.58 2.23 -16.61
CA TRP A 79 -4.84 2.11 -18.04
C TRP A 79 -4.05 3.17 -18.85
N PHE A 80 -4.00 4.41 -18.35
CA PHE A 80 -3.17 5.45 -18.98
C PHE A 80 -1.68 5.08 -18.91
N VAL A 81 -1.20 4.51 -17.80
CA VAL A 81 0.19 4.04 -17.64
C VAL A 81 0.50 2.92 -18.62
N ASP A 82 -0.38 1.93 -18.74
CA ASP A 82 -0.16 0.77 -19.59
C ASP A 82 -0.18 1.15 -21.09
N LYS A 83 -0.89 2.23 -21.45
CA LYS A 83 -1.01 2.73 -22.82
C LYS A 83 0.05 3.78 -23.18
N TYR A 84 0.36 4.71 -22.30
CA TYR A 84 1.20 5.89 -22.58
C TYR A 84 2.52 5.89 -21.80
N GLY A 85 2.71 4.92 -20.90
CA GLY A 85 3.88 4.82 -20.04
C GLY A 85 3.74 5.58 -18.71
N PRO A 86 4.69 5.36 -17.78
CA PRO A 86 4.58 5.85 -16.40
C PRO A 86 4.81 7.36 -16.26
N ARG A 87 5.64 7.93 -17.13
CA ARG A 87 6.14 9.31 -17.02
C ARG A 87 5.03 10.35 -16.94
N LEU A 88 4.08 10.32 -17.90
CA LEU A 88 3.00 11.32 -17.96
C LEU A 88 2.06 11.23 -16.77
N VAL A 89 1.76 10.02 -16.33
CA VAL A 89 0.83 9.79 -15.21
C VAL A 89 1.45 10.24 -13.88
N VAL A 90 2.73 9.92 -13.64
CA VAL A 90 3.44 10.39 -12.43
C VAL A 90 3.63 11.92 -12.44
N LEU A 91 3.89 12.51 -13.62
CA LEU A 91 3.97 13.97 -13.77
C LEU A 91 2.64 14.63 -13.39
N ALA A 92 1.54 14.18 -13.97
CA ALA A 92 0.19 14.66 -13.62
C ALA A 92 -0.11 14.43 -12.14
N GLY A 93 0.24 13.24 -11.61
CA GLY A 93 0.09 12.89 -10.20
C GLY A 93 0.82 13.86 -9.28
N GLY A 94 2.08 14.21 -9.58
CA GLY A 94 2.86 15.17 -8.81
C GLY A 94 2.25 16.58 -8.80
N ILE A 95 1.74 17.03 -9.95
CA ILE A 95 1.02 18.32 -10.05
C ILE A 95 -0.24 18.29 -9.19
N LEU A 96 -1.05 17.24 -9.28
CA LEU A 96 -2.29 17.10 -8.50
C LEU A 96 -2.02 16.99 -7.00
N CYS A 97 -0.98 16.27 -6.58
CA CYS A 97 -0.55 16.22 -5.20
C CYS A 97 -0.20 17.63 -4.68
N GLY A 98 0.67 18.33 -5.37
CA GLY A 98 1.03 19.69 -5.00
C GLY A 98 -0.18 20.62 -4.91
N LEU A 99 -1.02 20.62 -5.97
CA LEU A 99 -2.23 21.42 -6.06
C LEU A 99 -3.20 21.14 -4.90
N GLY A 100 -3.46 19.87 -4.56
CA GLY A 100 -4.38 19.49 -3.49
C GLY A 100 -3.98 20.07 -2.13
N TRP A 101 -2.68 20.02 -1.77
CA TRP A 101 -2.22 20.62 -0.51
C TRP A 101 -2.13 22.14 -0.57
N VAL A 102 -1.80 22.72 -1.73
CA VAL A 102 -1.91 24.18 -1.92
C VAL A 102 -3.35 24.64 -1.73
N MET A 103 -4.35 23.91 -2.25
CA MET A 103 -5.76 24.20 -2.02
C MET A 103 -6.12 24.09 -0.54
N ASN A 104 -5.60 23.08 0.18
CA ASN A 104 -5.83 22.95 1.61
C ASN A 104 -5.18 24.08 2.43
N SER A 105 -4.09 24.69 1.95
CA SER A 105 -3.47 25.83 2.61
C SER A 105 -4.36 27.07 2.60
N GLU A 106 -5.16 27.25 1.56
CA GLU A 106 -6.06 28.39 1.37
C GLU A 106 -7.52 28.07 1.80
N ALA A 107 -7.82 26.82 2.12
CA ALA A 107 -9.18 26.39 2.44
C ALA A 107 -9.66 27.00 3.76
N THR A 108 -10.86 27.59 3.72
CA THR A 108 -11.57 28.16 4.88
C THR A 108 -12.87 27.46 5.18
N THR A 109 -13.25 26.46 4.39
CA THR A 109 -14.48 25.67 4.53
C THR A 109 -14.18 24.17 4.50
N LEU A 110 -15.01 23.36 5.13
CA LEU A 110 -14.92 21.90 5.06
C LEU A 110 -14.93 21.38 3.62
N ASN A 111 -15.79 21.93 2.77
CA ASN A 111 -15.85 21.54 1.36
C ASN A 111 -14.57 21.86 0.62
N GLY A 112 -13.89 22.95 0.96
CA GLY A 112 -12.57 23.31 0.42
C GLY A 112 -11.53 22.25 0.79
N TYR A 113 -11.49 21.81 2.07
CA TYR A 113 -10.62 20.71 2.50
C TYR A 113 -10.96 19.39 1.80
N TYR A 114 -12.24 19.05 1.66
CA TYR A 114 -12.66 17.84 0.96
C TYR A 114 -12.18 17.84 -0.48
N PHE A 115 -12.35 18.97 -1.19
CA PHE A 115 -11.95 19.09 -2.58
C PHE A 115 -10.42 19.03 -2.74
N GLY A 116 -9.67 19.71 -1.89
CA GLY A 116 -8.21 19.63 -1.88
C GLY A 116 -7.71 18.20 -1.62
N MET A 117 -8.33 17.47 -0.69
CA MET A 117 -7.97 16.09 -0.38
C MET A 117 -8.38 15.09 -1.49
N ILE A 118 -9.49 15.33 -2.19
CA ILE A 118 -9.87 14.56 -3.40
C ILE A 118 -8.79 14.73 -4.48
N ILE A 119 -8.40 15.97 -4.78
CA ILE A 119 -7.37 16.26 -5.79
C ILE A 119 -6.03 15.61 -5.40
N ALA A 120 -5.63 15.74 -4.12
CA ALA A 120 -4.42 15.08 -3.62
C ALA A 120 -4.53 13.54 -3.69
N GLY A 121 -5.71 12.97 -3.42
CA GLY A 121 -5.96 11.53 -3.51
C GLY A 121 -5.81 11.00 -4.93
N ILE A 122 -6.39 11.68 -5.92
CA ILE A 122 -6.20 11.36 -7.35
C ILE A 122 -4.70 11.39 -7.70
N GLY A 123 -3.99 12.45 -7.29
CA GLY A 123 -2.55 12.57 -7.54
C GLY A 123 -1.75 11.44 -6.90
N ALA A 124 -2.04 11.11 -5.63
CA ALA A 124 -1.34 10.07 -4.89
C ALA A 124 -1.60 8.67 -5.47
N GLY A 125 -2.84 8.38 -5.88
CA GLY A 125 -3.22 7.13 -6.56
C GLY A 125 -2.46 6.95 -7.87
N ALA A 126 -2.40 8.00 -8.69
CA ALA A 126 -1.67 8.02 -9.95
C ALA A 126 -0.17 7.69 -9.75
N VAL A 127 0.47 8.26 -8.73
CA VAL A 127 1.87 7.98 -8.41
C VAL A 127 2.03 6.57 -7.87
N TYR A 128 1.19 6.16 -6.89
CA TYR A 128 1.26 4.86 -6.23
C TYR A 128 1.10 3.71 -7.23
N GLY A 129 -0.02 3.67 -7.95
CA GLY A 129 -0.32 2.61 -8.91
C GLY A 129 0.72 2.51 -10.02
N THR A 130 1.18 3.67 -10.52
CA THR A 130 2.22 3.74 -11.56
C THR A 130 3.55 3.19 -11.09
N CYS A 131 4.04 3.59 -9.92
CA CYS A 131 5.35 3.16 -9.42
C CYS A 131 5.37 1.66 -9.13
N VAL A 132 4.32 1.11 -8.50
CA VAL A 132 4.19 -0.34 -8.26
C VAL A 132 4.09 -1.09 -9.59
N GLY A 133 3.22 -0.68 -10.51
CA GLY A 133 3.06 -1.32 -11.80
C GLY A 133 4.34 -1.29 -12.65
N ASN A 134 5.08 -0.19 -12.61
CA ASN A 134 6.36 -0.06 -13.31
C ASN A 134 7.44 -0.98 -12.70
N ALA A 135 7.52 -1.08 -11.37
CA ALA A 135 8.42 -1.99 -10.68
C ALA A 135 8.16 -3.45 -11.07
N LEU A 136 6.89 -3.87 -11.15
CA LEU A 136 6.49 -5.21 -11.57
C LEU A 136 6.92 -5.54 -13.02
N LYS A 137 6.93 -4.53 -13.89
CA LYS A 137 7.39 -4.66 -15.29
C LYS A 137 8.90 -4.74 -15.41
N TRP A 138 9.65 -3.96 -14.60
CA TRP A 138 11.11 -3.98 -14.58
C TRP A 138 11.72 -5.23 -13.95
N PHE A 139 11.02 -5.86 -13.01
CA PHE A 139 11.52 -6.99 -12.23
C PHE A 139 10.64 -8.24 -12.35
N PRO A 140 10.49 -8.83 -13.56
CA PRO A 140 9.72 -10.06 -13.74
C PRO A 140 10.34 -11.26 -13.00
N ASP A 141 11.65 -11.16 -12.70
CA ASP A 141 12.47 -12.12 -11.96
C ASP A 141 12.34 -11.97 -10.42
N LYS A 142 11.93 -10.80 -9.91
CA LYS A 142 11.86 -10.48 -8.46
C LYS A 142 10.65 -9.59 -8.14
N ARG A 143 9.47 -9.95 -8.64
CA ARG A 143 8.26 -9.12 -8.55
C ARG A 143 7.87 -8.78 -7.12
N GLY A 144 7.94 -9.76 -6.21
CA GLY A 144 7.59 -9.56 -4.81
C GLY A 144 8.52 -8.56 -4.14
N LEU A 145 9.82 -8.75 -4.29
CA LEU A 145 10.83 -7.84 -3.75
C LEU A 145 10.68 -6.42 -4.32
N ALA A 146 10.53 -6.29 -5.64
CA ALA A 146 10.42 -4.99 -6.30
C ALA A 146 9.15 -4.23 -5.88
N ALA A 147 8.00 -4.91 -5.86
CA ALA A 147 6.76 -4.35 -5.36
C ALA A 147 6.89 -3.95 -3.88
N GLY A 148 7.51 -4.81 -3.08
CA GLY A 148 7.75 -4.58 -1.66
C GLY A 148 8.62 -3.35 -1.39
N ILE A 149 9.76 -3.21 -2.07
CA ILE A 149 10.65 -2.04 -1.94
C ILE A 149 9.93 -0.77 -2.37
N THR A 150 9.19 -0.81 -3.48
CA THR A 150 8.42 0.33 -3.96
C THR A 150 7.37 0.74 -2.94
N ALA A 151 6.59 -0.22 -2.44
CA ALA A 151 5.57 0.04 -1.45
C ALA A 151 6.15 0.48 -0.09
N ALA A 152 7.37 0.03 0.28
CA ALA A 152 8.06 0.47 1.49
C ALA A 152 8.35 1.98 1.46
N GLY A 153 8.63 2.56 0.29
CA GLY A 153 8.78 4.00 0.10
C GLY A 153 7.56 4.77 0.60
N PHE A 154 6.34 4.27 0.31
CA PHE A 154 5.11 4.84 0.85
C PHE A 154 4.96 4.55 2.35
N GLY A 155 5.18 3.31 2.79
CA GLY A 155 4.99 2.91 4.20
C GLY A 155 5.94 3.61 5.18
N ALA A 156 7.22 3.69 4.84
CA ALA A 156 8.27 4.29 5.68
C ALA A 156 8.51 5.78 5.39
N GLY A 157 8.08 6.27 4.22
CA GLY A 157 8.40 7.64 3.76
C GLY A 157 7.97 8.73 4.72
N SER A 158 6.85 8.55 5.40
CA SER A 158 6.37 9.48 6.41
C SER A 158 7.30 9.59 7.62
N ALA A 159 8.09 8.57 7.94
CA ALA A 159 9.01 8.61 9.07
C ALA A 159 10.07 9.71 8.90
N LEU A 160 10.45 10.03 7.65
CA LEU A 160 11.43 11.07 7.34
C LEU A 160 10.86 12.49 7.48
N THR A 161 9.55 12.65 7.36
CA THR A 161 8.91 13.97 7.17
C THR A 161 7.96 14.35 8.30
N VAL A 162 7.54 13.40 9.15
CA VAL A 162 6.66 13.66 10.28
C VAL A 162 7.23 14.71 11.23
N ALA A 163 8.49 14.57 11.64
CA ALA A 163 9.13 15.52 12.55
C ALA A 163 9.26 16.93 11.93
N PRO A 164 9.76 17.10 10.68
CA PRO A 164 9.73 18.39 10.00
C PRO A 164 8.33 19.00 9.83
N ILE A 165 7.30 18.20 9.52
CA ILE A 165 5.92 18.67 9.40
C ILE A 165 5.44 19.21 10.75
N GLN A 166 5.62 18.45 11.85
CA GLN A 166 5.21 18.88 13.19
C GLN A 166 5.93 20.15 13.64
N ALA A 167 7.25 20.24 13.41
CA ALA A 167 8.02 21.44 13.71
C ALA A 167 7.46 22.66 12.94
N MET A 168 7.22 22.50 11.65
CA MET A 168 6.71 23.60 10.82
C MET A 168 5.28 24.00 11.17
N ILE A 169 4.40 23.05 11.54
CA ILE A 169 3.06 23.38 12.06
C ILE A 169 3.17 24.24 13.30
N LYS A 170 4.06 23.89 14.22
CA LYS A 170 4.28 24.64 15.46
C LYS A 170 4.84 26.05 15.21
N ASP A 171 5.81 26.17 14.30
CA ASP A 171 6.57 27.40 14.10
C ASP A 171 5.88 28.38 13.12
N SER A 172 5.25 27.86 12.06
CA SER A 172 4.71 28.64 10.94
C SER A 172 3.21 28.41 10.68
N GLY A 173 2.59 27.52 11.44
CA GLY A 173 1.19 27.16 11.31
C GLY A 173 0.93 26.09 10.22
N PHE A 174 -0.21 25.44 10.34
CA PHE A 174 -0.58 24.34 9.46
C PHE A 174 -0.81 24.74 8.01
N GLN A 175 -1.29 25.98 7.75
CA GLN A 175 -1.52 26.47 6.39
C GLN A 175 -0.23 26.62 5.62
N SER A 176 0.79 27.27 6.21
CA SER A 176 2.13 27.36 5.62
C SER A 176 2.74 25.98 5.40
N THR A 177 2.49 25.06 6.32
CA THR A 177 2.97 23.67 6.22
C THR A 177 2.35 22.94 5.02
N PHE A 178 1.03 23.05 4.82
CA PHE A 178 0.37 22.54 3.61
C PHE A 178 0.98 23.13 2.34
N LEU A 179 1.20 24.45 2.31
CA LEU A 179 1.73 25.13 1.13
C LEU A 179 3.15 24.63 0.78
N TYR A 180 4.07 24.71 1.73
CA TYR A 180 5.48 24.38 1.43
C TYR A 180 5.71 22.90 1.21
N PHE A 181 5.09 22.02 2.00
CA PHE A 181 5.20 20.57 1.77
C PHE A 181 4.47 20.16 0.49
N GLY A 182 3.29 20.74 0.20
CA GLY A 182 2.57 20.47 -1.04
C GLY A 182 3.39 20.83 -2.27
N LEU A 183 3.92 22.06 -2.32
CA LEU A 183 4.76 22.52 -3.43
C LEU A 183 6.06 21.71 -3.52
N GLY A 184 6.77 21.54 -2.39
CA GLY A 184 8.05 20.82 -2.37
C GLY A 184 7.92 19.38 -2.84
N GLN A 185 6.96 18.63 -2.31
CA GLN A 185 6.73 17.24 -2.68
C GLN A 185 6.21 17.12 -4.11
N GLY A 186 5.27 17.99 -4.52
CA GLY A 186 4.77 18.01 -5.89
C GLY A 186 5.88 18.24 -6.91
N VAL A 187 6.74 19.23 -6.68
CA VAL A 187 7.90 19.54 -7.54
C VAL A 187 8.88 18.37 -7.61
N ILE A 188 9.21 17.74 -6.47
CA ILE A 188 10.11 16.57 -6.46
C ILE A 188 9.52 15.42 -7.27
N ILE A 189 8.22 15.12 -7.12
CA ILE A 189 7.55 14.07 -7.92
C ILE A 189 7.62 14.40 -9.41
N VAL A 190 7.35 15.64 -9.79
CA VAL A 190 7.44 16.11 -11.19
C VAL A 190 8.85 15.93 -11.75
N ILE A 191 9.88 16.28 -10.98
CA ILE A 191 11.29 16.07 -11.38
C ILE A 191 11.59 14.59 -11.58
N LEU A 192 11.20 13.75 -10.62
CA LEU A 192 11.41 12.29 -10.68
C LEU A 192 10.66 11.66 -11.88
N ALA A 193 9.48 12.17 -12.22
CA ALA A 193 8.72 11.70 -13.37
C ALA A 193 9.48 11.81 -14.70
N PHE A 194 10.33 12.84 -14.87
CA PHE A 194 11.13 12.98 -16.09
C PHE A 194 12.14 11.85 -16.30
N PHE A 195 12.53 11.15 -15.25
CA PHE A 195 13.50 10.06 -15.28
C PHE A 195 12.85 8.67 -15.18
N LEU A 196 11.53 8.60 -15.06
CA LEU A 196 10.79 7.34 -14.93
C LEU A 196 10.36 6.80 -16.30
N PHE A 197 10.79 5.59 -16.64
CA PHE A 197 10.49 4.92 -17.90
C PHE A 197 9.98 3.51 -17.67
N ALA A 198 9.15 3.03 -18.61
CA ALA A 198 8.78 1.61 -18.68
C ALA A 198 9.84 0.82 -19.45
N PRO A 199 10.04 -0.48 -19.14
CA PRO A 199 10.95 -1.32 -19.90
C PRO A 199 10.40 -1.56 -21.31
N LYS A 200 11.29 -1.59 -22.30
CA LYS A 200 10.99 -2.01 -23.66
C LYS A 200 11.13 -3.54 -23.79
N SER A 201 10.51 -4.10 -24.83
CA SER A 201 10.66 -5.53 -25.13
C SER A 201 12.14 -5.92 -25.25
N GLY A 202 12.54 -7.01 -24.60
CA GLY A 202 13.90 -7.51 -24.59
C GLY A 202 14.86 -6.83 -23.58
N GLN A 203 14.43 -5.82 -22.84
CA GLN A 203 15.26 -5.13 -21.85
C GLN A 203 15.28 -5.78 -20.46
N VAL A 204 14.34 -6.67 -20.18
CA VAL A 204 14.19 -7.33 -18.87
C VAL A 204 14.37 -8.83 -19.00
N PRO A 205 14.85 -9.52 -17.93
CA PRO A 205 14.96 -10.97 -17.94
C PRO A 205 13.61 -11.65 -18.16
N ALA A 206 13.64 -12.89 -18.61
CA ALA A 206 12.44 -13.71 -18.67
C ALA A 206 11.86 -13.92 -17.24
N PRO A 207 10.54 -14.07 -17.12
CA PRO A 207 9.92 -14.46 -15.86
C PRO A 207 10.53 -15.76 -15.31
N ILE A 208 10.69 -15.84 -13.99
CA ILE A 208 11.23 -17.05 -13.35
C ILE A 208 10.20 -18.19 -13.49
N GLN A 209 10.69 -19.32 -13.99
CA GLN A 209 9.95 -20.59 -13.94
C GLN A 209 10.50 -21.42 -12.79
N SER A 210 9.85 -21.41 -11.66
CA SER A 210 10.20 -22.28 -10.53
C SER A 210 8.98 -23.09 -10.08
N ALA A 211 9.24 -24.21 -9.40
CA ALA A 211 8.16 -25.04 -8.85
C ALA A 211 7.24 -24.30 -7.87
N ASN A 212 7.74 -23.20 -7.28
CA ASN A 212 7.05 -22.42 -6.25
C ASN A 212 6.39 -21.13 -6.77
N ILE A 213 6.78 -20.65 -7.97
CA ILE A 213 6.26 -19.40 -8.54
C ILE A 213 5.57 -19.72 -9.87
N PHE A 214 4.25 -19.62 -9.89
CA PHE A 214 3.45 -19.82 -11.09
C PHE A 214 3.24 -18.49 -11.80
N GLN A 215 3.82 -18.32 -12.98
CA GLN A 215 3.70 -17.12 -13.82
C GLN A 215 3.10 -17.47 -15.18
N THR A 216 2.05 -16.75 -15.57
CA THR A 216 1.44 -16.90 -16.89
C THR A 216 2.30 -16.26 -17.98
N ARG A 217 2.22 -16.82 -19.19
CA ARG A 217 2.74 -16.18 -20.42
C ARG A 217 1.67 -15.36 -21.14
N ARG A 218 0.40 -15.59 -20.82
CA ARG A 218 -0.74 -14.86 -21.40
C ARG A 218 -0.89 -13.51 -20.69
N ASN A 219 -1.17 -12.48 -21.48
CA ASN A 219 -1.52 -11.16 -20.98
C ASN A 219 -3.03 -10.97 -21.06
N TYR A 220 -3.71 -11.01 -19.91
CA TYR A 220 -5.15 -10.78 -19.81
C TYR A 220 -5.48 -9.30 -19.85
N GLN A 221 -6.52 -8.95 -20.63
CA GLN A 221 -7.04 -7.58 -20.61
C GLN A 221 -7.79 -7.30 -19.28
N PRO A 222 -7.87 -6.04 -18.82
CA PRO A 222 -8.58 -5.69 -17.59
C PRO A 222 -10.04 -6.20 -17.55
N THR A 223 -10.73 -6.18 -18.68
CA THR A 223 -12.10 -6.70 -18.81
C THR A 223 -12.21 -8.22 -18.68
N GLU A 224 -11.15 -8.96 -19.02
CA GLU A 224 -11.07 -10.40 -18.78
C GLU A 224 -10.78 -10.67 -17.30
N VAL A 225 -9.92 -9.85 -16.67
CA VAL A 225 -9.53 -9.98 -15.26
C VAL A 225 -10.74 -9.85 -14.34
N ILE A 226 -11.57 -8.81 -14.50
CA ILE A 226 -12.76 -8.60 -13.66
C ILE A 226 -13.84 -9.68 -13.86
N ARG A 227 -13.83 -10.39 -14.99
CA ARG A 227 -14.72 -11.53 -15.24
C ARG A 227 -14.16 -12.85 -14.70
N HIS A 228 -12.88 -12.88 -14.31
CA HIS A 228 -12.24 -14.11 -13.87
C HIS A 228 -12.49 -14.36 -12.38
N PRO A 229 -13.10 -15.49 -11.97
CA PRO A 229 -13.48 -15.72 -10.58
C PRO A 229 -12.30 -15.67 -9.59
N ILE A 230 -11.08 -16.06 -10.00
CA ILE A 230 -9.89 -16.02 -9.15
C ILE A 230 -9.51 -14.59 -8.75
N PHE A 231 -9.85 -13.59 -9.59
CA PHE A 231 -9.68 -12.17 -9.25
C PHE A 231 -10.51 -11.82 -8.02
N TRP A 232 -11.77 -12.23 -7.99
CA TRP A 232 -12.67 -11.92 -6.88
C TRP A 232 -12.31 -12.67 -5.60
N LEU A 233 -11.70 -13.85 -5.71
CA LEU A 233 -11.11 -14.52 -4.55
C LEU A 233 -9.95 -13.70 -3.96
N MET A 234 -9.02 -13.23 -4.81
CA MET A 234 -7.92 -12.36 -4.37
C MET A 234 -8.45 -11.04 -3.81
N TYR A 235 -9.47 -10.47 -4.43
CA TYR A 235 -10.11 -9.24 -3.97
C TYR A 235 -10.73 -9.41 -2.57
N LEU A 236 -11.49 -10.48 -2.36
CA LEU A 236 -12.06 -10.81 -1.06
C LEU A 236 -10.98 -10.99 0.01
N MET A 237 -9.94 -11.76 -0.31
CA MET A 237 -8.82 -11.96 0.61
C MET A 237 -8.14 -10.64 0.96
N PHE A 238 -7.95 -9.76 -0.02
CA PHE A 238 -7.38 -8.44 0.21
C PHE A 238 -8.28 -7.58 1.12
N VAL A 239 -9.60 -7.61 0.92
CA VAL A 239 -10.56 -6.89 1.79
C VAL A 239 -10.50 -7.43 3.21
N LEU A 240 -10.50 -8.77 3.39
CA LEU A 240 -10.47 -9.40 4.72
C LEU A 240 -9.23 -9.01 5.52
N VAL A 241 -8.05 -9.13 4.92
CA VAL A 241 -6.77 -8.77 5.55
C VAL A 241 -6.64 -7.26 5.69
N GLY A 242 -6.96 -6.51 4.63
CA GLY A 242 -6.90 -5.07 4.62
C GLY A 242 -7.79 -4.43 5.69
N ALA A 243 -9.00 -4.96 5.91
CA ALA A 243 -9.91 -4.46 6.93
C ALA A 243 -9.37 -4.70 8.34
N GLY A 244 -8.80 -5.88 8.62
CA GLY A 244 -8.19 -6.19 9.91
C GLY A 244 -7.12 -5.19 10.32
N GLY A 245 -6.12 -5.00 9.47
CA GLY A 245 -5.04 -4.05 9.73
C GLY A 245 -5.48 -2.59 9.76
N LEU A 246 -6.41 -2.16 8.88
CA LEU A 246 -6.95 -0.80 8.89
C LEU A 246 -7.76 -0.51 10.16
N MET A 247 -8.54 -1.48 10.65
CA MET A 247 -9.28 -1.33 11.90
C MET A 247 -8.34 -1.12 13.10
N VAL A 248 -7.29 -1.93 13.21
CA VAL A 248 -6.28 -1.76 14.28
C VAL A 248 -5.54 -0.44 14.10
N THR A 249 -5.14 -0.09 12.88
CA THR A 249 -4.43 1.17 12.58
C THR A 249 -5.23 2.40 12.98
N ALA A 250 -6.49 2.47 12.58
CA ALA A 250 -7.35 3.62 12.84
C ALA A 250 -7.70 3.75 14.33
N ASN A 251 -7.72 2.63 15.06
CA ASN A 251 -8.21 2.58 16.42
C ASN A 251 -7.12 2.29 17.47
N LEU A 252 -5.84 2.25 17.11
CA LEU A 252 -4.75 1.96 18.04
C LEU A 252 -4.77 2.88 19.27
N LYS A 253 -4.91 4.21 19.04
CA LYS A 253 -4.99 5.18 20.15
C LYS A 253 -6.31 5.08 20.91
N PRO A 254 -7.51 5.04 20.29
CA PRO A 254 -8.77 4.77 20.98
C PRO A 254 -8.76 3.51 21.84
N ILE A 255 -8.23 2.39 21.31
CA ILE A 255 -8.09 1.13 22.06
C ILE A 255 -7.23 1.33 23.32
N ALA A 256 -6.09 1.97 23.17
CA ALA A 256 -5.19 2.22 24.30
C ALA A 256 -5.80 3.16 25.34
N VAL A 257 -6.59 4.16 24.92
CA VAL A 257 -7.34 5.05 25.82
C VAL A 257 -8.41 4.27 26.58
N ASP A 258 -9.19 3.46 25.89
CA ASP A 258 -10.24 2.62 26.50
C ASP A 258 -9.65 1.61 27.49
N TRP A 259 -8.44 1.11 27.20
CA TRP A 259 -7.70 0.22 28.10
C TRP A 259 -6.88 0.96 29.17
N LYS A 260 -6.91 2.30 29.19
CA LYS A 260 -6.19 3.18 30.14
C LYS A 260 -4.68 2.98 30.16
N ILE A 261 -4.10 2.66 29.02
CA ILE A 261 -2.64 2.42 28.84
C ILE A 261 -1.97 3.47 27.94
N ASP A 262 -2.71 4.39 27.36
CA ASP A 262 -2.24 5.35 26.36
C ASP A 262 -1.05 6.20 26.84
N ASN A 263 -1.07 6.65 28.11
CA ASN A 263 -0.05 7.48 28.71
C ASN A 263 0.93 6.71 29.63
N VAL A 264 0.79 5.39 29.74
CA VAL A 264 1.68 4.57 30.57
C VAL A 264 3.08 4.52 29.93
N PRO A 265 4.16 4.87 30.67
CA PRO A 265 5.51 4.76 30.15
C PRO A 265 5.92 3.29 30.00
N VAL A 266 6.47 2.97 28.84
CA VAL A 266 7.04 1.65 28.52
C VAL A 266 8.49 1.84 28.14
N THR A 267 9.37 1.04 28.75
CA THR A 267 10.79 1.00 28.44
C THR A 267 11.08 -0.26 27.63
N LEU A 268 11.56 -0.10 26.40
CA LEU A 268 11.96 -1.19 25.51
C LEU A 268 13.26 -0.77 24.80
N MET A 269 14.24 -1.67 24.65
CA MET A 269 15.52 -1.40 23.98
C MET A 269 16.20 -0.10 24.46
N ALA A 270 16.20 0.15 25.78
CA ALA A 270 16.76 1.35 26.42
C ALA A 270 16.08 2.69 26.06
N MET A 271 14.93 2.68 25.39
CA MET A 271 14.10 3.85 25.11
C MET A 271 12.84 3.80 25.98
N THR A 272 12.44 4.95 26.52
CA THR A 272 11.21 5.10 27.31
C THR A 272 10.27 6.07 26.60
N MET A 273 9.08 5.60 26.25
CA MET A 273 8.00 6.38 25.63
C MET A 273 6.66 5.97 26.22
N THR A 274 5.61 6.76 26.01
CA THR A 274 4.25 6.26 26.31
C THR A 274 3.91 5.07 25.39
N ALA A 275 3.13 4.12 25.90
CA ALA A 275 2.80 2.89 25.18
C ALA A 275 2.26 3.17 23.75
N VAL A 276 1.38 4.16 23.60
CA VAL A 276 0.84 4.53 22.27
C VAL A 276 1.91 5.12 21.35
N THR A 277 2.76 6.03 21.88
CA THR A 277 3.80 6.64 21.05
C THR A 277 4.81 5.60 20.60
N PHE A 278 5.18 4.69 21.49
CA PHE A 278 6.11 3.61 21.17
C PHE A 278 5.52 2.65 20.14
N ALA A 279 4.28 2.18 20.37
CA ALA A 279 3.56 1.33 19.44
C ALA A 279 3.46 1.99 18.05
N ALA A 280 2.97 3.22 17.97
CA ALA A 280 2.82 3.93 16.71
C ALA A 280 4.14 4.13 15.95
N THR A 281 5.25 4.37 16.66
CA THR A 281 6.58 4.51 16.06
C THR A 281 7.07 3.16 15.49
N LEU A 282 6.99 2.10 16.32
CA LEU A 282 7.38 0.76 15.93
C LEU A 282 6.57 0.24 14.74
N ASP A 283 5.25 0.48 14.76
CA ASP A 283 4.32 0.06 13.72
C ASP A 283 4.70 0.62 12.34
N ARG A 284 5.10 1.88 12.25
CA ARG A 284 5.53 2.52 11.00
C ARG A 284 6.82 1.93 10.46
N ILE A 285 7.80 1.70 11.34
CA ILE A 285 9.08 1.08 10.96
C ILE A 285 8.80 -0.34 10.44
N LEU A 286 8.04 -1.12 11.18
CA LEU A 286 7.75 -2.51 10.83
C LEU A 286 6.88 -2.62 9.59
N ASN A 287 5.89 -1.75 9.42
CA ASN A 287 5.06 -1.69 8.20
C ASN A 287 5.87 -1.35 6.93
N GLY A 288 6.89 -0.52 7.07
CA GLY A 288 7.83 -0.24 5.97
C GLY A 288 8.71 -1.44 5.63
N LEU A 289 9.34 -2.04 6.66
CA LEU A 289 10.30 -3.15 6.50
C LEU A 289 9.64 -4.45 6.05
N THR A 290 8.41 -4.71 6.46
CA THR A 290 7.69 -5.95 6.14
C THR A 290 7.48 -6.15 4.63
N ARG A 291 7.26 -5.08 3.89
CA ARG A 291 6.92 -5.12 2.46
C ARG A 291 8.03 -5.72 1.61
N PRO A 292 9.29 -5.23 1.67
CA PRO A 292 10.39 -5.87 0.97
C PRO A 292 10.71 -7.26 1.54
N PHE A 293 10.59 -7.46 2.86
CA PHE A 293 10.87 -8.74 3.51
C PHE A 293 9.94 -9.85 2.98
N PHE A 294 8.63 -9.71 3.13
CA PHE A 294 7.69 -10.73 2.62
C PHE A 294 7.64 -10.75 1.09
N GLY A 295 7.90 -9.63 0.42
CA GLY A 295 8.08 -9.60 -1.01
C GLY A 295 9.21 -10.55 -1.45
N TRP A 296 10.38 -10.44 -0.82
CA TRP A 296 11.52 -11.33 -1.05
C TRP A 296 11.23 -12.78 -0.66
N VAL A 297 10.65 -13.01 0.52
CA VAL A 297 10.22 -14.36 0.96
C VAL A 297 9.30 -14.99 -0.08
N SER A 298 8.35 -14.20 -0.63
CA SER A 298 7.40 -14.70 -1.62
C SER A 298 8.04 -15.08 -2.96
N ASP A 299 9.15 -14.45 -3.30
CA ASP A 299 9.94 -14.83 -4.48
C ASP A 299 10.68 -16.17 -4.26
N MET A 300 10.93 -16.58 -3.00
CA MET A 300 11.60 -17.83 -2.65
C MET A 300 10.64 -19.01 -2.45
N ILE A 301 9.62 -18.83 -1.62
CA ILE A 301 8.74 -19.94 -1.22
C ILE A 301 7.37 -19.94 -1.93
N GLY A 302 7.12 -18.94 -2.77
CA GLY A 302 5.87 -18.75 -3.53
C GLY A 302 4.89 -17.83 -2.82
N ARG A 303 4.01 -17.21 -3.64
CA ARG A 303 3.07 -16.16 -3.20
C ARG A 303 2.12 -16.65 -2.11
N GLU A 304 1.46 -17.77 -2.38
CA GLU A 304 0.39 -18.28 -1.52
C GLU A 304 0.91 -18.85 -0.21
N ASN A 305 2.11 -19.47 -0.21
CA ASN A 305 2.75 -19.93 1.03
C ASN A 305 3.09 -18.73 1.92
N THR A 306 3.58 -17.66 1.34
CA THR A 306 3.90 -16.42 2.07
C THR A 306 2.63 -15.75 2.59
N MET A 307 1.56 -15.68 1.79
CA MET A 307 0.25 -15.19 2.24
C MET A 307 -0.29 -16.01 3.42
N PHE A 308 -0.17 -17.35 3.34
CA PHE A 308 -0.59 -18.22 4.44
C PHE A 308 0.13 -17.88 5.75
N ILE A 309 1.45 -17.72 5.70
CA ILE A 309 2.26 -17.39 6.88
C ILE A 309 1.94 -15.98 7.39
N ALA A 310 1.93 -14.99 6.52
CA ALA A 310 1.78 -13.59 6.90
C ALA A 310 0.37 -13.29 7.45
N PHE A 311 -0.69 -13.70 6.72
CA PHE A 311 -2.07 -13.50 7.18
C PHE A 311 -2.39 -14.30 8.44
N GLY A 312 -1.81 -15.52 8.57
CA GLY A 312 -1.91 -16.31 9.79
C GLY A 312 -1.24 -15.62 10.98
N LEU A 313 -0.03 -15.06 10.76
CA LEU A 313 0.69 -14.30 11.78
C LEU A 313 -0.07 -13.04 12.20
N GLU A 314 -0.68 -12.31 11.24
CA GLU A 314 -1.53 -11.16 11.54
C GLU A 314 -2.75 -11.56 12.37
N GLY A 315 -3.47 -12.60 11.97
CA GLY A 315 -4.65 -13.09 12.69
C GLY A 315 -4.32 -13.53 14.12
N ILE A 316 -3.22 -14.27 14.31
CA ILE A 316 -2.72 -14.68 15.63
C ILE A 316 -2.26 -13.44 16.42
N GLY A 317 -1.58 -12.50 15.79
CA GLY A 317 -1.13 -11.24 16.41
C GLY A 317 -2.30 -10.39 16.91
N ILE A 318 -3.36 -10.25 16.11
CA ILE A 318 -4.59 -9.55 16.51
C ILE A 318 -5.27 -10.25 17.67
N TRP A 319 -5.35 -11.59 17.63
CA TRP A 319 -5.92 -12.36 18.75
C TRP A 319 -5.07 -12.24 20.01
N ALA A 320 -3.75 -12.31 19.92
CA ALA A 320 -2.86 -12.13 21.06
C ALA A 320 -2.96 -10.69 21.64
N LEU A 321 -3.05 -9.67 20.77
CA LEU A 321 -3.28 -8.29 21.18
C LEU A 321 -4.61 -8.14 21.95
N TYR A 322 -5.67 -8.83 21.53
CA TYR A 322 -6.93 -8.90 22.25
C TYR A 322 -6.76 -9.51 23.65
N MET A 323 -6.04 -10.66 23.75
CA MET A 323 -5.93 -11.42 24.99
C MET A 323 -5.06 -10.76 26.08
N VAL A 324 -3.95 -10.11 25.67
CA VAL A 324 -2.96 -9.60 26.63
C VAL A 324 -2.55 -8.13 26.38
N GLY A 325 -3.10 -7.48 25.36
CA GLY A 325 -2.73 -6.12 24.97
C GLY A 325 -3.15 -5.02 25.96
N GLN A 326 -4.00 -5.33 26.95
CA GLN A 326 -4.30 -4.41 28.05
C GLN A 326 -3.06 -4.17 28.94
N ASN A 327 -2.05 -5.03 28.87
CA ASN A 327 -0.76 -4.77 29.49
C ASN A 327 0.08 -3.89 28.54
N PRO A 328 0.50 -2.69 28.94
CA PRO A 328 1.21 -1.74 28.07
C PRO A 328 2.54 -2.29 27.53
N VAL A 329 3.21 -3.19 28.27
CA VAL A 329 4.46 -3.83 27.83
C VAL A 329 4.24 -4.79 26.68
N TRP A 330 3.12 -5.52 26.68
CA TRP A 330 2.73 -6.44 25.59
C TRP A 330 2.05 -5.72 24.43
N PHE A 331 1.36 -4.61 24.70
CA PHE A 331 0.69 -3.80 23.68
C PHE A 331 1.65 -3.36 22.56
N VAL A 332 2.84 -2.86 22.93
CA VAL A 332 3.83 -2.34 21.99
C VAL A 332 4.34 -3.42 21.01
N PRO A 333 4.92 -4.55 21.46
CA PRO A 333 5.42 -5.55 20.52
C PRO A 333 4.30 -6.26 19.75
N LEU A 334 3.12 -6.48 20.35
CA LEU A 334 2.02 -7.16 19.65
C LEU A 334 1.39 -6.30 18.58
N SER A 335 1.20 -4.98 18.80
CA SER A 335 0.81 -4.08 17.73
C SER A 335 1.85 -4.08 16.62
N GLY A 336 3.14 -4.04 16.96
CA GLY A 336 4.22 -4.15 16.00
C GLY A 336 4.16 -5.42 15.15
N ILE A 337 3.85 -6.59 15.74
CA ILE A 337 3.67 -7.86 15.01
C ILE A 337 2.49 -7.77 14.04
N VAL A 338 1.36 -7.20 14.46
CA VAL A 338 0.19 -7.01 13.58
C VAL A 338 0.58 -6.15 12.37
N PHE A 339 1.26 -5.03 12.58
CA PHE A 339 1.69 -4.16 11.49
C PHE A 339 2.78 -4.78 10.62
N PHE A 340 3.68 -5.57 11.21
CA PHE A 340 4.67 -6.34 10.45
C PHE A 340 4.00 -7.41 9.58
N ALA A 341 2.95 -8.03 10.04
CA ALA A 341 2.23 -9.06 9.30
C ALA A 341 1.21 -8.50 8.29
N TRP A 342 0.81 -7.24 8.42
CA TRP A 342 -0.19 -6.60 7.55
C TRP A 342 0.37 -5.88 6.32
N GLY A 343 1.53 -5.26 6.43
CA GLY A 343 2.06 -4.40 5.35
C GLY A 343 2.40 -5.14 4.06
N GLU A 344 2.58 -6.45 4.11
CA GLU A 344 2.95 -7.30 2.98
C GLU A 344 1.87 -7.43 1.90
N ILE A 345 0.58 -7.16 2.21
CA ILE A 345 -0.51 -7.19 1.21
C ILE A 345 -0.19 -6.29 0.01
N TYR A 346 0.53 -5.20 0.25
CA TYR A 346 0.93 -4.23 -0.77
C TYR A 346 2.09 -4.70 -1.66
N SER A 347 2.74 -5.79 -1.33
CA SER A 347 3.74 -6.47 -2.18
C SER A 347 3.20 -7.78 -2.77
N LEU A 348 2.47 -8.56 -1.96
CA LEU A 348 2.01 -9.90 -2.34
C LEU A 348 0.87 -9.85 -3.37
N PHE A 349 -0.17 -9.04 -3.15
CA PHE A 349 -1.31 -9.02 -4.07
C PHE A 349 -0.96 -8.45 -5.45
N PRO A 350 -0.23 -7.32 -5.60
CA PRO A 350 0.19 -6.85 -6.92
C PRO A 350 1.06 -7.86 -7.67
N SER A 351 2.00 -8.51 -6.97
CA SER A 351 2.87 -9.54 -7.54
C SER A 351 2.07 -10.76 -7.98
N THR A 352 1.15 -11.24 -7.14
CA THR A 352 0.29 -12.39 -7.42
C THR A 352 -0.65 -12.10 -8.59
N CYS A 353 -1.22 -10.90 -8.64
CA CYS A 353 -2.08 -10.45 -9.74
C CYS A 353 -1.30 -10.46 -11.07
N THR A 354 -0.10 -9.87 -11.07
CA THR A 354 0.75 -9.81 -12.26
C THR A 354 1.25 -11.20 -12.69
N ASP A 355 1.59 -12.07 -11.73
CA ASP A 355 1.97 -13.46 -12.01
C ASP A 355 0.80 -14.27 -12.60
N THR A 356 -0.44 -13.94 -12.23
CA THR A 356 -1.65 -14.65 -12.69
C THR A 356 -2.16 -14.14 -14.03
N PHE A 357 -2.11 -12.83 -14.26
CA PHE A 357 -2.76 -12.18 -15.42
C PHE A 357 -1.80 -11.56 -16.43
N GLY A 358 -0.50 -11.63 -16.18
CA GLY A 358 0.53 -11.15 -17.10
C GLY A 358 0.95 -9.70 -16.89
N ALA A 359 2.08 -9.32 -17.49
CA ALA A 359 2.76 -8.06 -17.23
C ALA A 359 2.33 -6.91 -18.16
N LYS A 360 1.70 -7.18 -19.31
CA LYS A 360 1.35 -6.14 -20.29
C LYS A 360 0.44 -5.06 -19.70
N PHE A 361 -0.56 -5.47 -18.94
CA PHE A 361 -1.53 -4.60 -18.28
C PHE A 361 -1.36 -4.62 -16.75
N ALA A 362 -0.11 -4.81 -16.27
CA ALA A 362 0.17 -5.01 -14.85
C ALA A 362 -0.32 -3.86 -13.98
N THR A 363 -0.16 -2.61 -14.43
CA THR A 363 -0.58 -1.44 -13.68
C THR A 363 -2.08 -1.37 -13.54
N THR A 364 -2.82 -1.55 -14.64
CA THR A 364 -4.29 -1.56 -14.61
C THR A 364 -4.83 -2.73 -13.78
N ASN A 365 -4.31 -3.94 -14.02
CA ASN A 365 -4.82 -5.15 -13.35
C ASN A 365 -4.52 -5.15 -11.84
N ALA A 366 -3.31 -4.74 -11.44
CA ALA A 366 -2.98 -4.56 -10.03
C ALA A 366 -3.77 -3.41 -9.39
N GLY A 367 -4.03 -2.33 -10.16
CA GLY A 367 -4.89 -1.24 -9.76
C GLY A 367 -6.33 -1.66 -9.48
N LEU A 368 -6.92 -2.51 -10.34
CA LEU A 368 -8.23 -3.11 -10.09
C LEU A 368 -8.26 -3.86 -8.75
N LEU A 369 -7.24 -4.65 -8.47
CA LEU A 369 -7.16 -5.37 -7.20
C LEU A 369 -6.91 -4.43 -6.01
N TYR A 370 -6.17 -3.34 -6.20
CA TYR A 370 -5.88 -2.35 -5.16
C TYR A 370 -7.12 -1.60 -4.68
N THR A 371 -8.20 -1.53 -5.49
CA THR A 371 -9.48 -0.96 -5.05
C THR A 371 -10.06 -1.68 -3.83
N ALA A 372 -9.63 -2.92 -3.56
CA ALA A 372 -9.98 -3.67 -2.35
C ALA A 372 -9.55 -2.94 -1.06
N LYS A 373 -8.45 -2.16 -1.07
CA LYS A 373 -8.05 -1.31 0.06
C LYS A 373 -9.11 -0.24 0.35
N GLY A 374 -9.63 0.42 -0.67
CA GLY A 374 -10.71 1.40 -0.51
C GLY A 374 -11.99 0.76 0.04
N THR A 375 -12.33 -0.43 -0.46
CA THR A 375 -13.47 -1.22 0.06
C THR A 375 -13.25 -1.63 1.52
N ALA A 376 -12.05 -2.07 1.88
CA ALA A 376 -11.69 -2.40 3.26
C ALA A 376 -11.78 -1.18 4.19
N ALA A 377 -11.38 0.00 3.72
CA ALA A 377 -11.46 1.24 4.49
C ALA A 377 -12.90 1.64 4.87
N LEU A 378 -13.89 1.27 4.06
CA LEU A 378 -15.30 1.48 4.39
C LEU A 378 -15.78 0.66 5.59
N LEU A 379 -15.06 -0.41 5.96
CA LEU A 379 -15.39 -1.23 7.13
C LEU A 379 -14.87 -0.64 8.44
N VAL A 380 -13.96 0.34 8.39
CA VAL A 380 -13.41 0.99 9.61
C VAL A 380 -14.49 1.70 10.43
N PRO A 381 -15.40 2.51 9.85
CA PRO A 381 -16.51 3.08 10.61
C PRO A 381 -17.43 2.04 11.26
N VAL A 382 -17.60 0.88 10.61
CA VAL A 382 -18.41 -0.24 11.16
C VAL A 382 -17.81 -0.78 12.44
N ALA A 383 -16.47 -0.88 12.53
CA ALA A 383 -15.79 -1.30 13.76
C ALA A 383 -16.03 -0.35 14.93
N ASN A 384 -16.02 0.97 14.67
CA ASN A 384 -16.32 1.97 15.68
C ASN A 384 -17.79 1.90 16.14
N TYR A 385 -18.72 1.70 15.22
CA TYR A 385 -20.14 1.48 15.56
C TYR A 385 -20.32 0.22 16.42
N MET A 386 -19.64 -0.87 16.08
CA MET A 386 -19.69 -2.10 16.87
C MET A 386 -19.13 -1.89 18.29
N GLN A 387 -18.03 -1.16 18.42
CA GLN A 387 -17.46 -0.82 19.73
C GLN A 387 -18.45 0.06 20.54
N GLN A 388 -19.00 1.11 19.95
CA GLN A 388 -19.95 2.00 20.61
C GLN A 388 -21.22 1.25 21.08
N SER A 389 -21.74 0.35 20.25
CA SER A 389 -22.96 -0.40 20.56
C SER A 389 -22.75 -1.49 21.62
N SER A 390 -21.56 -2.08 21.71
CA SER A 390 -21.24 -3.16 22.65
C SER A 390 -20.49 -2.70 23.91
N GLY A 391 -19.91 -1.50 23.89
CA GLY A 391 -19.04 -0.98 24.93
C GLY A 391 -17.66 -1.68 24.99
N SER A 392 -17.34 -2.56 24.02
CA SER A 392 -16.12 -3.36 24.01
C SER A 392 -15.56 -3.50 22.59
N TRP A 393 -14.24 -3.68 22.50
CA TRP A 393 -13.53 -4.02 21.26
C TRP A 393 -13.53 -5.53 20.94
N ASP A 394 -14.06 -6.39 21.80
CA ASP A 394 -13.98 -7.85 21.69
C ASP A 394 -14.45 -8.37 20.34
N ARG A 395 -15.63 -7.95 19.89
CA ARG A 395 -16.19 -8.37 18.60
C ARG A 395 -15.33 -7.92 17.43
N VAL A 396 -14.77 -6.71 17.52
CA VAL A 396 -13.92 -6.14 16.46
C VAL A 396 -12.65 -6.97 16.33
N PHE A 397 -11.97 -7.26 17.44
CA PHE A 397 -10.76 -8.08 17.44
C PHE A 397 -11.02 -9.52 16.94
N LEU A 398 -12.09 -10.17 17.42
CA LEU A 398 -12.43 -11.53 17.03
C LEU A 398 -12.77 -11.64 15.54
N ILE A 399 -13.53 -10.69 14.99
CA ILE A 399 -13.86 -10.65 13.56
C ILE A 399 -12.59 -10.39 12.74
N ALA A 400 -11.76 -9.43 13.14
CA ALA A 400 -10.52 -9.13 12.43
C ALA A 400 -9.55 -10.32 12.44
N ALA A 401 -9.33 -10.95 13.58
CA ALA A 401 -8.50 -12.15 13.70
C ALA A 401 -9.06 -13.30 12.84
N GLY A 402 -10.36 -13.57 12.94
CA GLY A 402 -11.03 -14.61 12.15
C GLY A 402 -10.95 -14.36 10.65
N ALA A 403 -11.11 -13.12 10.19
CA ALA A 403 -10.99 -12.74 8.79
C ALA A 403 -9.58 -13.01 8.24
N ASN A 404 -8.55 -12.68 9.03
CA ASN A 404 -7.15 -12.94 8.65
C ASN A 404 -6.84 -14.44 8.60
N ILE A 405 -7.28 -15.21 9.59
CA ILE A 405 -7.11 -16.68 9.58
C ILE A 405 -7.86 -17.30 8.39
N LEU A 406 -9.08 -16.84 8.09
CA LEU A 406 -9.82 -17.29 6.91
C LEU A 406 -9.05 -16.99 5.61
N ALA A 407 -8.53 -15.77 5.45
CA ALA A 407 -7.74 -15.39 4.28
C ALA A 407 -6.44 -16.21 4.18
N SER A 408 -5.79 -16.51 5.31
CA SER A 408 -4.63 -17.40 5.38
C SER A 408 -4.95 -18.79 4.84
N LEU A 409 -6.02 -19.41 5.31
CA LEU A 409 -6.46 -20.74 4.84
C LEU A 409 -6.87 -20.70 3.36
N LEU A 410 -7.59 -19.66 2.92
CA LEU A 410 -7.96 -19.49 1.52
C LEU A 410 -6.72 -19.38 0.60
N ALA A 411 -5.64 -18.78 1.06
CA ALA A 411 -4.40 -18.68 0.29
C ALA A 411 -3.85 -20.07 -0.05
N LEU A 412 -3.76 -20.96 0.94
CA LEU A 412 -3.12 -22.25 0.78
C LEU A 412 -4.07 -23.28 0.14
N VAL A 413 -5.33 -23.33 0.62
CA VAL A 413 -6.27 -24.42 0.26
C VAL A 413 -7.02 -24.13 -1.03
N VAL A 414 -7.30 -22.86 -1.35
CA VAL A 414 -8.12 -22.49 -2.51
C VAL A 414 -7.29 -21.76 -3.56
N LEU A 415 -6.62 -20.66 -3.20
CA LEU A 415 -5.93 -19.82 -4.18
C LEU A 415 -4.77 -20.55 -4.85
N LYS A 416 -3.93 -21.24 -4.08
CA LYS A 416 -2.74 -21.94 -4.57
C LYS A 416 -3.07 -23.02 -5.62
N PRO A 417 -3.94 -24.02 -5.36
CA PRO A 417 -4.29 -25.03 -6.36
C PRO A 417 -5.02 -24.42 -7.56
N TRP A 418 -5.89 -23.44 -7.34
CA TRP A 418 -6.63 -22.81 -8.42
C TRP A 418 -5.72 -22.00 -9.37
N ARG A 419 -4.80 -21.18 -8.81
CA ARG A 419 -3.82 -20.46 -9.63
C ARG A 419 -2.94 -21.41 -10.45
N LYS A 420 -2.51 -22.53 -9.85
CA LYS A 420 -1.72 -23.53 -10.57
C LYS A 420 -2.46 -24.02 -11.83
N ILE A 421 -3.76 -24.29 -11.72
CA ILE A 421 -4.59 -24.72 -12.86
C ILE A 421 -4.75 -23.59 -13.89
N VAL A 422 -5.03 -22.36 -13.45
CA VAL A 422 -5.23 -21.22 -14.35
C VAL A 422 -3.96 -20.91 -15.14
N VAL A 423 -2.81 -20.88 -14.46
CA VAL A 423 -1.52 -20.61 -15.10
C VAL A 423 -1.13 -21.74 -16.07
N ALA A 424 -1.33 -23.01 -15.68
CA ALA A 424 -1.04 -24.15 -16.56
C ALA A 424 -1.87 -24.08 -17.87
N ARG A 425 -3.16 -23.80 -17.76
CA ARG A 425 -4.04 -23.64 -18.94
C ARG A 425 -3.61 -22.48 -19.86
N SER A 426 -3.06 -21.43 -19.29
CA SER A 426 -2.58 -20.26 -20.06
C SER A 426 -1.26 -20.51 -20.80
N GLN A 427 -0.55 -21.59 -20.48
CA GLN A 427 0.69 -21.98 -21.17
C GLN A 427 0.44 -22.87 -22.39
N THR A 428 -0.74 -23.49 -22.47
CA THR A 428 -1.15 -24.39 -23.55
C THR A 428 -2.06 -23.72 -24.60
N ALA A 429 -2.56 -22.53 -24.30
CA ALA A 429 -3.35 -21.68 -25.20
C ALA A 429 -2.48 -20.60 -25.85
#